data_5a6dd5742575e904e45ca08c5b247ca1
#
_entry.id   5a6dd5742575e904e45ca08c5b247ca1
#
_cell.length_a   1.000
_cell.length_b   1.000
_cell.length_c   1.000
_cell.angle_alpha   90.00
_cell.angle_beta   90.00
_cell.angle_gamma   90.00
#
_symmetry.space_group_name_H-M   'P 1'
#
loop_
_entity.id
_entity.type
_entity.pdbx_description
1 polymer ?
#
loop_
_entity_poly.entity_id
_entity_poly.type
_entity_poly.pdbx_seq_one_letter_code
_entity_poly.pdbx_strand_id
1 'polypeptide(L)'
;MLHCIQTIVAMINGYMNKIAWVDLSEKKIEYHEVDEDEALKFIGGRGLGGRILVKNCVGKDPLSPENLLAVMTGPLTGSDVPMANRIVAVTRSPLTGAFADSHCGGYAGPALKLAGFDGIVLTGASEEPVYLVAKNGELSIEDAKGLWGKTTFDAYQSIRRKYGATAVFYGIGPAGENLVRFANIMHFSRFATGGRASGRCGTGAVMGSKKVKCLVFLADMKRKPKPADKEGFKKALADALTKIKESDITGPGKGGLSVYGTGVLVNTINELAAFPTRNAKETQFEDAYYISGENLKGTILKKTPTCYKCPVACKRDVEVKEGKFKHKSEGPEYETLWSLGAMIGLGHVEAVAYLNYLANLYGLDTIELGNTLAVATEASEMGLIEEKIRWGDADKYAELVRKLIYREEEIGDLLAEGGAAAAEKLGVPEISMSVKKLSIPAYDPRGLKGMGLTYATSNRGACHLRAYAVSSEVFGVPYKTDPLSYDGKVDVVITLERLFAFVDSLNLCKFSTFALSKENYVVLYSTFTGVEITEDDLEKIGERIWTQERYFNQLHGFSRKDDVLPKRFFEEPSAKGEVYDRDAFERMLDEYYEKHKYNSDGTIPEETLRELGIL
;
A
#
# COMPACT_ATOMS: atom_id res chain seq x y z
N MET A 1 54.28 -4.28 -17.38
CA MET A 1 53.11 -3.43 -17.73
C MET A 1 51.87 -4.31 -17.68
N LEU A 2 51.25 -4.37 -16.54
CA LEU A 2 49.93 -5.04 -16.38
C LEU A 2 48.87 -4.02 -16.78
N HIS A 3 48.23 -4.24 -17.93
CA HIS A 3 47.04 -3.51 -18.31
C HIS A 3 45.90 -3.97 -17.41
N CYS A 4 45.51 -3.20 -16.42
CA CYS A 4 44.18 -3.30 -15.79
C CYS A 4 43.17 -2.98 -16.88
N ILE A 5 42.54 -4.02 -17.43
CA ILE A 5 41.31 -3.88 -18.18
C ILE A 5 40.24 -3.58 -17.12
N GLN A 6 39.93 -2.31 -16.91
CA GLN A 6 38.70 -1.92 -16.27
C GLN A 6 37.56 -2.41 -17.18
N THR A 7 36.95 -3.53 -16.80
CA THR A 7 35.68 -3.94 -17.39
C THR A 7 34.70 -2.82 -17.08
N ILE A 8 34.35 -2.01 -18.08
CA ILE A 8 33.25 -1.07 -17.99
C ILE A 8 32.01 -1.95 -17.84
N VAL A 9 31.54 -2.14 -16.62
CA VAL A 9 30.26 -2.79 -16.35
C VAL A 9 29.20 -1.90 -16.98
N ALA A 10 28.51 -2.41 -17.99
CA ALA A 10 27.45 -1.67 -18.66
C ALA A 10 26.31 -1.49 -17.66
N MET A 11 26.02 -0.27 -17.28
CA MET A 11 24.93 0.08 -16.36
C MET A 11 23.60 -0.47 -16.88
N ILE A 12 22.87 -1.21 -16.05
CA ILE A 12 21.52 -1.74 -16.37
C ILE A 12 20.60 -0.56 -16.71
N ASN A 13 19.96 -0.60 -17.88
CA ASN A 13 19.03 0.45 -18.28
C ASN A 13 17.81 0.48 -17.34
N GLY A 14 17.19 1.65 -17.21
CA GLY A 14 16.03 1.83 -16.34
C GLY A 14 16.36 2.33 -14.93
N TYR A 15 17.64 2.26 -14.51
CA TYR A 15 18.09 2.85 -13.25
C TYR A 15 18.74 4.22 -13.50
N MET A 16 18.66 5.10 -12.51
CA MET A 16 19.39 6.36 -12.46
C MET A 16 20.80 6.17 -11.88
N ASN A 17 21.06 4.96 -11.38
CA ASN A 17 22.25 4.54 -10.66
C ASN A 17 22.57 5.46 -9.45
N LYS A 18 21.52 5.89 -8.73
CA LYS A 18 21.69 6.77 -7.59
C LYS A 18 20.61 6.57 -6.52
N ILE A 19 21.05 6.21 -5.32
CA ILE A 19 20.26 6.20 -4.09
C ILE A 19 20.87 7.22 -3.13
N ALA A 20 20.07 8.18 -2.65
CA ALA A 20 20.50 9.14 -1.64
C ALA A 20 20.29 8.55 -0.24
N TRP A 21 21.33 8.50 0.57
CA TRP A 21 21.27 8.19 1.99
C TRP A 21 21.40 9.48 2.79
N VAL A 22 20.41 9.71 3.67
CA VAL A 22 20.31 10.96 4.44
C VAL A 22 20.32 10.62 5.91
N ASP A 23 21.39 10.97 6.60
CA ASP A 23 21.42 11.03 8.05
C ASP A 23 20.90 12.40 8.51
N LEU A 24 19.69 12.39 9.04
CA LEU A 24 19.00 13.61 9.47
C LEU A 24 19.57 14.19 10.77
N SER A 25 20.18 13.35 11.62
CA SER A 25 20.82 13.79 12.86
C SER A 25 22.09 14.60 12.58
N GLU A 26 22.90 14.09 11.63
CA GLU A 26 24.15 14.72 11.22
C GLU A 26 23.95 15.71 10.04
N LYS A 27 22.75 15.79 9.47
CA LYS A 27 22.44 16.55 8.24
C LYS A 27 23.34 16.18 7.08
N LYS A 28 23.75 14.92 6.99
CA LYS A 28 24.66 14.38 6.00
C LYS A 28 23.91 13.70 4.88
N ILE A 29 24.31 13.97 3.63
CA ILE A 29 23.77 13.31 2.44
C ILE A 29 24.91 12.57 1.75
N GLU A 30 24.74 11.28 1.50
CA GLU A 30 25.64 10.43 0.74
C GLU A 30 24.91 9.85 -0.47
N TYR A 31 25.60 9.70 -1.59
CA TYR A 31 25.04 9.10 -2.80
C TYR A 31 25.73 7.76 -3.05
N HIS A 32 24.92 6.72 -3.16
CA HIS A 32 25.38 5.38 -3.44
C HIS A 32 24.88 4.95 -4.82
N GLU A 33 25.69 4.24 -5.56
CA GLU A 33 25.28 3.58 -6.78
C GLU A 33 24.36 2.40 -6.45
N VAL A 34 23.52 2.02 -7.40
CA VAL A 34 22.71 0.81 -7.31
C VAL A 34 23.64 -0.38 -7.52
N ASP A 35 23.71 -1.27 -6.54
CA ASP A 35 24.45 -2.52 -6.67
C ASP A 35 23.79 -3.41 -7.73
N GLU A 36 24.54 -3.78 -8.77
CA GLU A 36 24.03 -4.51 -9.92
C GLU A 36 23.53 -5.91 -9.53
N ASP A 37 24.27 -6.65 -8.69
CA ASP A 37 23.90 -7.97 -8.22
C ASP A 37 22.60 -7.93 -7.39
N GLU A 38 22.47 -6.94 -6.52
CA GLU A 38 21.24 -6.70 -5.76
C GLU A 38 20.07 -6.27 -6.66
N ALA A 39 20.33 -5.46 -7.70
CA ALA A 39 19.32 -5.06 -8.67
C ALA A 39 18.81 -6.26 -9.51
N LEU A 40 19.69 -7.18 -9.89
CA LEU A 40 19.32 -8.42 -10.58
C LEU A 40 18.50 -9.37 -9.69
N LYS A 41 18.82 -9.43 -8.40
CA LYS A 41 18.15 -10.30 -7.43
C LYS A 41 16.83 -9.76 -6.91
N PHE A 42 16.74 -8.45 -6.67
CA PHE A 42 15.62 -7.80 -5.97
C PHE A 42 14.90 -6.73 -6.82
N ILE A 43 15.32 -6.51 -8.04
CA ILE A 43 14.74 -5.60 -9.04
C ILE A 43 14.79 -4.12 -8.59
N GLY A 44 13.91 -3.66 -7.77
CA GLY A 44 13.76 -2.27 -7.35
C GLY A 44 12.66 -2.11 -6.31
N GLY A 45 12.10 -0.94 -6.18
CA GLY A 45 10.90 -0.69 -5.39
C GLY A 45 10.84 -1.45 -4.06
N ARG A 46 9.84 -2.33 -3.96
CA ARG A 46 9.62 -3.20 -2.79
C ARG A 46 10.80 -4.14 -2.51
N GLY A 47 11.36 -4.77 -3.56
CA GLY A 47 12.44 -5.74 -3.41
C GLY A 47 13.74 -5.13 -2.89
N LEU A 48 14.29 -4.10 -3.57
CA LEU A 48 15.49 -3.40 -3.10
C LEU A 48 15.27 -2.65 -1.78
N GLY A 49 14.10 -2.03 -1.60
CA GLY A 49 13.76 -1.38 -0.34
C GLY A 49 13.72 -2.37 0.83
N GLY A 50 13.17 -3.57 0.60
CA GLY A 50 13.19 -4.67 1.56
C GLY A 50 14.61 -5.15 1.86
N ARG A 51 15.47 -5.25 0.83
CA ARG A 51 16.87 -5.62 0.98
C ARG A 51 17.65 -4.63 1.84
N ILE A 52 17.45 -3.34 1.59
CA ILE A 52 18.03 -2.27 2.41
C ILE A 52 17.57 -2.40 3.86
N LEU A 53 16.29 -2.66 4.10
CA LEU A 53 15.73 -2.81 5.44
C LEU A 53 16.33 -4.03 6.18
N VAL A 54 16.38 -5.19 5.54
CA VAL A 54 16.96 -6.43 6.11
C VAL A 54 18.42 -6.24 6.51
N LYS A 55 19.21 -5.54 5.68
CA LYS A 55 20.64 -5.32 5.95
C LYS A 55 20.90 -4.31 7.07
N ASN A 56 20.02 -3.33 7.29
CA ASN A 56 20.35 -2.15 8.09
C ASN A 56 19.42 -1.87 9.29
N CYS A 57 18.28 -2.56 9.41
CA CYS A 57 17.22 -2.14 10.35
C CYS A 57 16.71 -3.24 11.28
N VAL A 58 17.44 -4.34 11.43
CA VAL A 58 17.02 -5.43 12.34
C VAL A 58 17.13 -4.99 13.80
N GLY A 59 16.09 -5.28 14.61
CA GLY A 59 16.06 -5.02 16.04
C GLY A 59 15.82 -3.56 16.46
N LYS A 60 15.58 -2.64 15.51
CA LYS A 60 15.36 -1.23 15.80
C LYS A 60 13.89 -0.93 16.12
N ASP A 61 13.63 -0.05 17.09
CA ASP A 61 12.27 0.42 17.37
C ASP A 61 11.70 1.17 16.16
N PRO A 62 10.44 0.94 15.77
CA PRO A 62 9.86 1.56 14.57
C PRO A 62 9.85 3.09 14.52
N LEU A 63 9.77 3.76 15.67
CA LEU A 63 9.79 5.23 15.73
C LEU A 63 11.12 5.81 16.19
N SER A 64 12.13 4.95 16.45
CA SER A 64 13.47 5.42 16.80
C SER A 64 14.21 6.05 15.63
N PRO A 65 15.21 6.91 15.87
CA PRO A 65 16.08 7.44 14.82
C PRO A 65 16.77 6.36 13.97
N GLU A 66 17.08 5.20 14.57
CA GLU A 66 17.77 4.10 13.88
C GLU A 66 16.88 3.34 12.90
N ASN A 67 15.54 3.39 13.04
CA ASN A 67 14.67 2.84 12.00
C ASN A 67 14.87 3.66 10.72
N LEU A 68 14.87 3.00 9.58
CA LEU A 68 14.99 3.70 8.30
C LEU A 68 13.63 3.80 7.58
N LEU A 69 13.52 4.81 6.71
CA LEU A 69 12.44 4.95 5.74
C LEU A 69 13.05 5.03 4.35
N ALA A 70 12.94 3.95 3.58
CA ALA A 70 13.40 3.89 2.20
C ALA A 70 12.25 4.22 1.24
N VAL A 71 12.38 5.29 0.49
CA VAL A 71 11.42 5.73 -0.55
C VAL A 71 12.01 5.37 -1.90
N MET A 72 11.43 4.36 -2.58
CA MET A 72 12.06 3.68 -3.71
C MET A 72 11.21 3.72 -4.98
N THR A 73 11.89 3.60 -6.13
CA THR A 73 11.30 3.38 -7.45
C THR A 73 11.82 2.09 -8.09
N GLY A 74 11.13 1.60 -9.12
CA GLY A 74 11.57 0.44 -9.90
C GLY A 74 12.21 0.84 -11.26
N PRO A 75 12.79 -0.13 -11.99
CA PRO A 75 13.46 0.16 -13.26
C PRO A 75 12.52 0.70 -14.36
N LEU A 76 11.24 0.34 -14.34
CA LEU A 76 10.26 0.80 -15.33
C LEU A 76 9.60 2.14 -14.94
N THR A 77 9.82 2.64 -13.71
CA THR A 77 9.21 3.88 -13.23
C THR A 77 9.66 5.08 -14.07
N GLY A 78 8.71 5.93 -14.48
CA GLY A 78 9.01 7.13 -15.29
C GLY A 78 9.21 6.86 -16.79
N SER A 79 9.16 5.60 -17.23
CA SER A 79 9.19 5.18 -18.64
C SER A 79 7.84 5.41 -19.36
N ASP A 80 7.71 4.90 -20.57
CA ASP A 80 6.44 4.87 -21.31
C ASP A 80 5.57 3.64 -20.99
N VAL A 81 6.06 2.71 -20.17
CA VAL A 81 5.29 1.54 -19.75
C VAL A 81 3.99 2.00 -19.06
N PRO A 82 2.82 1.55 -19.56
CA PRO A 82 1.56 1.93 -18.97
C PRO A 82 1.50 1.46 -17.50
N MET A 83 0.99 2.34 -16.63
CA MET A 83 0.81 2.03 -15.21
C MET A 83 2.11 1.91 -14.39
N ALA A 84 3.31 2.18 -14.94
CA ALA A 84 4.60 2.22 -14.24
C ALA A 84 4.79 3.56 -13.50
N ASN A 85 3.96 3.79 -12.49
CA ASN A 85 3.84 5.09 -11.84
C ASN A 85 3.90 5.05 -10.31
N ARG A 86 4.20 3.90 -9.73
CA ARG A 86 4.24 3.76 -8.28
C ARG A 86 5.53 4.31 -7.68
N ILE A 87 5.43 4.77 -6.45
CA ILE A 87 6.50 4.97 -5.48
C ILE A 87 6.18 4.12 -4.27
N VAL A 88 7.18 3.59 -3.60
CA VAL A 88 6.99 2.78 -2.41
C VAL A 88 7.83 3.32 -1.25
N ALA A 89 7.21 3.38 -0.06
CA ALA A 89 7.88 3.63 1.20
C ALA A 89 8.06 2.30 1.94
N VAL A 90 9.29 1.94 2.30
CA VAL A 90 9.63 0.68 2.98
C VAL A 90 10.28 1.00 4.32
N THR A 91 9.81 0.34 5.39
CA THR A 91 10.27 0.57 6.76
C THR A 91 9.84 -0.58 7.68
N ARG A 92 10.24 -0.57 8.95
CA ARG A 92 9.56 -1.33 10.00
C ARG A 92 8.32 -0.56 10.46
N SER A 93 7.16 -1.22 10.48
CA SER A 93 5.87 -0.57 10.80
C SER A 93 5.75 -0.20 12.29
N PRO A 94 5.37 1.03 12.63
CA PRO A 94 5.06 1.40 14.00
C PRO A 94 3.70 0.85 14.49
N LEU A 95 2.83 0.44 13.55
CA LEU A 95 1.53 -0.15 13.87
C LEU A 95 1.64 -1.66 14.15
N THR A 96 2.41 -2.38 13.32
CA THR A 96 2.47 -3.85 13.38
C THR A 96 3.75 -4.39 13.98
N GLY A 97 4.83 -3.63 13.98
CA GLY A 97 6.18 -4.10 14.31
C GLY A 97 6.84 -4.96 13.23
N ALA A 98 6.08 -5.31 12.18
CA ALA A 98 6.51 -6.14 11.07
C ALA A 98 7.12 -5.32 9.91
N PHE A 99 7.54 -6.04 8.85
CA PHE A 99 7.88 -5.45 7.56
C PHE A 99 6.75 -4.59 7.02
N ALA A 100 7.08 -3.44 6.46
CA ALA A 100 6.12 -2.54 5.86
C ALA A 100 6.60 -2.02 4.51
N ASP A 101 5.77 -2.18 3.51
CA ASP A 101 5.89 -1.50 2.22
C ASP A 101 4.56 -0.81 1.88
N SER A 102 4.60 0.45 1.50
CA SER A 102 3.40 1.25 1.25
C SER A 102 3.51 1.97 -0.09
N HIS A 103 2.69 1.56 -1.04
CA HIS A 103 2.73 2.04 -2.43
C HIS A 103 1.78 3.19 -2.67
N CYS A 104 2.24 4.19 -3.43
CA CYS A 104 1.44 5.32 -3.89
C CYS A 104 1.43 5.39 -5.41
N GLY A 105 0.25 5.56 -6.02
CA GLY A 105 0.12 5.88 -7.43
C GLY A 105 0.25 7.37 -7.72
N GLY A 106 0.03 7.78 -8.95
CA GLY A 106 0.04 9.19 -9.34
C GLY A 106 1.30 9.60 -10.09
N TYR A 107 2.02 10.57 -9.58
CA TYR A 107 3.18 11.19 -10.25
C TYR A 107 4.43 11.20 -9.38
N ALA A 108 4.38 10.79 -8.10
CA ALA A 108 5.52 10.86 -7.19
C ALA A 108 6.68 9.96 -7.63
N GLY A 109 6.40 8.70 -7.99
CA GLY A 109 7.43 7.76 -8.48
C GLY A 109 8.15 8.28 -9.71
N PRO A 110 7.42 8.59 -10.81
CA PRO A 110 8.02 9.22 -11.99
C PRO A 110 8.81 10.50 -11.67
N ALA A 111 8.29 11.35 -10.78
CA ALA A 111 8.97 12.59 -10.44
C ALA A 111 10.29 12.36 -9.68
N LEU A 112 10.35 11.41 -8.74
CA LEU A 112 11.59 11.03 -8.06
C LEU A 112 12.61 10.49 -9.07
N LYS A 113 12.19 9.59 -9.96
CA LYS A 113 13.05 9.03 -11.02
C LYS A 113 13.59 10.13 -11.93
N LEU A 114 12.72 11.01 -12.40
CA LEU A 114 13.09 12.13 -13.28
C LEU A 114 13.86 13.26 -12.54
N ALA A 115 13.81 13.31 -11.21
CA ALA A 115 14.70 14.15 -10.40
C ALA A 115 16.12 13.58 -10.30
N GLY A 116 16.35 12.33 -10.77
CA GLY A 116 17.66 11.70 -10.90
C GLY A 116 17.98 10.65 -9.83
N PHE A 117 16.97 10.02 -9.22
CA PHE A 117 17.16 9.04 -8.13
C PHE A 117 16.36 7.75 -8.34
N ASP A 118 16.93 6.62 -7.94
CA ASP A 118 16.23 5.35 -7.76
C ASP A 118 15.58 5.24 -6.39
N GLY A 119 16.11 5.95 -5.41
CA GLY A 119 15.56 6.00 -4.07
C GLY A 119 16.19 7.06 -3.17
N ILE A 120 15.52 7.30 -2.04
CA ILE A 120 15.99 8.12 -0.93
C ILE A 120 15.79 7.32 0.35
N VAL A 121 16.86 7.11 1.13
CA VAL A 121 16.84 6.41 2.42
C VAL A 121 17.06 7.43 3.52
N LEU A 122 16.10 7.54 4.43
CA LEU A 122 16.15 8.45 5.58
C LEU A 122 16.50 7.67 6.83
N THR A 123 17.54 8.08 7.54
CA THR A 123 17.99 7.60 8.84
C THR A 123 18.17 8.77 9.79
N GLY A 124 18.37 8.48 11.08
CA GLY A 124 18.45 9.55 12.07
C GLY A 124 17.12 10.27 12.28
N ALA A 125 17.15 11.38 13.00
CA ALA A 125 16.03 12.30 13.19
C ALA A 125 16.56 13.73 13.29
N SER A 126 15.90 14.67 12.62
CA SER A 126 16.27 16.08 12.71
C SER A 126 15.83 16.67 14.05
N GLU A 127 16.61 17.60 14.60
CA GLU A 127 16.21 18.34 15.80
C GLU A 127 15.00 19.24 15.55
N GLU A 128 14.95 19.87 14.38
CA GLU A 128 13.89 20.76 13.94
C GLU A 128 13.20 20.20 12.70
N PRO A 129 11.93 20.58 12.42
CA PRO A 129 11.23 20.15 11.22
C PRO A 129 11.95 20.54 9.93
N VAL A 130 12.13 19.56 9.03
CA VAL A 130 12.77 19.74 7.73
C VAL A 130 11.91 19.17 6.60
N TYR A 131 12.21 19.58 5.37
CA TYR A 131 11.79 18.90 4.16
C TYR A 131 12.98 18.77 3.19
N LEU A 132 12.89 17.82 2.26
CA LEU A 132 13.98 17.56 1.34
C LEU A 132 13.54 17.89 -0.09
N VAL A 133 14.46 18.43 -0.90
CA VAL A 133 14.21 18.77 -2.30
C VAL A 133 15.16 17.99 -3.20
N ALA A 134 14.61 17.12 -4.04
CA ALA A 134 15.34 16.37 -5.06
C ALA A 134 15.22 17.08 -6.41
N LYS A 135 16.37 17.44 -6.99
CA LYS A 135 16.46 18.15 -8.27
C LYS A 135 17.76 17.81 -8.99
N ASN A 136 17.68 17.39 -10.23
CA ASN A 136 18.84 17.17 -11.12
C ASN A 136 19.90 16.21 -10.55
N GLY A 137 19.50 15.21 -9.75
CA GLY A 137 20.40 14.26 -9.12
C GLY A 137 21.09 14.79 -7.85
N GLU A 138 20.62 15.92 -7.34
CA GLU A 138 21.05 16.50 -6.07
C GLU A 138 19.89 16.58 -5.09
N LEU A 139 20.19 16.45 -3.80
CA LEU A 139 19.24 16.52 -2.71
C LEU A 139 19.67 17.63 -1.74
N SER A 140 18.73 18.46 -1.30
CA SER A 140 18.96 19.45 -0.25
C SER A 140 18.00 19.26 0.92
N ILE A 141 18.44 19.67 2.11
CA ILE A 141 17.62 19.69 3.34
C ILE A 141 17.25 21.15 3.61
N GLU A 142 15.95 21.40 3.75
CA GLU A 142 15.35 22.72 3.89
C GLU A 142 14.55 22.83 5.20
N ASP A 143 14.43 24.04 5.76
CA ASP A 143 13.63 24.31 6.95
C ASP A 143 12.13 24.16 6.69
N ALA A 144 11.45 23.35 7.48
CA ALA A 144 10.01 23.09 7.40
C ALA A 144 9.20 23.73 8.56
N LYS A 145 9.77 24.61 9.40
CA LYS A 145 9.03 25.23 10.52
C LYS A 145 7.73 25.89 10.06
N GLY A 146 7.74 26.56 8.91
CA GLY A 146 6.57 27.18 8.31
C GLY A 146 5.56 26.22 7.65
N LEU A 147 5.89 24.91 7.59
CA LEU A 147 5.03 23.86 7.02
C LEU A 147 4.49 22.92 8.09
N TRP A 148 5.18 22.77 9.24
CA TRP A 148 4.77 21.91 10.34
C TRP A 148 3.44 22.38 10.92
N GLY A 149 2.55 21.46 11.25
CA GLY A 149 1.17 21.73 11.68
C GLY A 149 0.17 21.95 10.53
N LYS A 150 0.64 22.21 9.30
CA LYS A 150 -0.25 22.34 8.15
C LYS A 150 -0.80 21.00 7.70
N THR A 151 -2.04 21.02 7.18
CA THR A 151 -2.62 19.89 6.47
C THR A 151 -1.73 19.49 5.28
N THR A 152 -1.89 18.28 4.79
CA THR A 152 -1.14 17.80 3.60
C THR A 152 -1.36 18.73 2.40
N PHE A 153 -2.60 19.19 2.19
CA PHE A 153 -2.94 20.08 1.09
C PHE A 153 -2.35 21.48 1.25
N ASP A 154 -2.42 22.08 2.45
CA ASP A 154 -1.88 23.43 2.70
C ASP A 154 -0.34 23.44 2.61
N ALA A 155 0.31 22.37 3.08
CA ALA A 155 1.74 22.18 2.89
C ALA A 155 2.10 22.08 1.41
N TYR A 156 1.36 21.26 0.63
CA TYR A 156 1.54 21.18 -0.84
C TYR A 156 1.35 22.55 -1.51
N GLN A 157 0.32 23.32 -1.14
CA GLN A 157 0.11 24.66 -1.71
C GLN A 157 1.28 25.62 -1.40
N SER A 158 1.87 25.50 -0.21
CA SER A 158 3.07 26.27 0.16
C SER A 158 4.28 25.87 -0.69
N ILE A 159 4.51 24.57 -0.89
CA ILE A 159 5.56 24.03 -1.76
C ILE A 159 5.34 24.49 -3.22
N ARG A 160 4.10 24.40 -3.71
CA ARG A 160 3.76 24.83 -5.07
C ARG A 160 4.02 26.32 -5.31
N ARG A 161 3.74 27.17 -4.32
CA ARG A 161 4.06 28.60 -4.40
C ARG A 161 5.56 28.86 -4.49
N LYS A 162 6.37 28.10 -3.75
CA LYS A 162 7.84 28.27 -3.70
C LYS A 162 8.53 27.73 -4.96
N TYR A 163 8.14 26.53 -5.43
CA TYR A 163 8.85 25.80 -6.49
C TYR A 163 8.12 25.73 -7.83
N GLY A 164 6.91 26.32 -7.91
CA GLY A 164 6.11 26.32 -9.13
C GLY A 164 5.13 25.15 -9.27
N ALA A 165 4.29 25.23 -10.31
CA ALA A 165 3.18 24.30 -10.52
C ALA A 165 3.61 22.85 -10.83
N THR A 166 4.86 22.64 -11.25
CA THR A 166 5.41 21.31 -11.58
C THR A 166 5.99 20.57 -10.39
N ALA A 167 6.11 21.23 -9.23
CA ALA A 167 6.58 20.60 -8.00
C ALA A 167 5.64 19.47 -7.58
N VAL A 168 6.24 18.34 -7.23
CA VAL A 168 5.55 17.15 -6.74
C VAL A 168 5.83 17.01 -5.25
N PHE A 169 4.78 16.93 -4.46
CA PHE A 169 4.82 16.78 -3.00
C PHE A 169 4.58 15.32 -2.62
N TYR A 170 5.38 14.80 -1.70
CA TYR A 170 5.21 13.50 -1.06
C TYR A 170 5.53 13.65 0.43
N GLY A 171 4.50 13.73 1.28
CA GLY A 171 4.70 14.14 2.68
C GLY A 171 3.52 13.87 3.59
N ILE A 172 3.69 14.27 4.86
CA ILE A 172 2.77 13.97 5.95
C ILE A 172 1.88 15.17 6.32
N GLY A 173 0.74 14.85 6.92
CA GLY A 173 -0.13 15.78 7.62
C GLY A 173 0.09 15.73 9.14
N PRO A 174 -0.79 16.43 9.90
CA PRO A 174 -0.78 16.45 11.34
C PRO A 174 -0.80 15.06 12.00
N ALA A 175 -1.46 14.06 11.41
CA ALA A 175 -1.45 12.70 11.93
C ALA A 175 -0.03 12.09 12.00
N GLY A 176 0.79 12.30 10.96
CA GLY A 176 2.19 11.87 10.97
C GLY A 176 3.04 12.65 11.96
N GLU A 177 2.83 13.96 12.06
CA GLU A 177 3.53 14.83 13.02
C GLU A 177 3.24 14.45 14.48
N ASN A 178 1.99 14.03 14.77
CA ASN A 178 1.55 13.58 16.11
C ASN A 178 1.73 12.07 16.33
N LEU A 179 2.45 11.39 15.42
CA LEU A 179 2.81 9.97 15.53
C LEU A 179 1.60 9.04 15.69
N VAL A 180 0.48 9.35 15.01
CA VAL A 180 -0.63 8.42 14.89
C VAL A 180 -0.12 7.17 14.20
N ARG A 181 -0.24 5.98 14.84
CA ARG A 181 0.44 4.74 14.42
C ARG A 181 0.12 4.29 12.99
N PHE A 182 -1.01 4.74 12.44
CA PHE A 182 -1.45 4.46 11.07
C PHE A 182 -1.47 5.70 10.16
N ALA A 183 -0.67 6.71 10.51
CA ALA A 183 -0.48 7.85 9.63
C ALA A 183 0.17 7.43 8.30
N ASN A 184 -0.27 8.03 7.21
CA ASN A 184 0.19 7.76 5.86
C ASN A 184 1.04 8.90 5.29
N ILE A 185 1.61 8.66 4.09
CA ILE A 185 2.30 9.69 3.31
C ILE A 185 1.44 10.02 2.10
N MET A 186 1.08 11.30 1.95
CA MET A 186 0.24 11.78 0.86
C MET A 186 1.07 12.37 -0.27
N HIS A 187 0.62 12.15 -1.49
CA HIS A 187 1.18 12.72 -2.71
C HIS A 187 0.22 13.72 -3.34
N PHE A 188 0.74 14.89 -3.69
CA PHE A 188 0.03 15.91 -4.47
C PHE A 188 0.89 16.39 -5.65
N SER A 189 0.21 16.72 -6.75
CA SER A 189 0.79 17.37 -7.91
C SER A 189 -0.29 18.16 -8.66
N ARG A 190 0.08 18.94 -9.66
CA ARG A 190 -0.91 19.64 -10.51
C ARG A 190 -1.92 18.70 -11.20
N PHE A 191 -1.57 17.41 -11.33
CA PHE A 191 -2.39 16.38 -11.99
C PHE A 191 -3.17 15.51 -11.00
N ALA A 192 -2.90 15.66 -9.69
CA ALA A 192 -3.53 14.89 -8.61
C ALA A 192 -4.01 15.88 -7.54
N THR A 193 -5.14 16.53 -7.82
CA THR A 193 -5.65 17.65 -7.04
C THR A 193 -6.22 17.25 -5.69
N GLY A 194 -6.62 15.99 -5.53
CA GLY A 194 -7.22 15.48 -4.30
C GLY A 194 -6.27 14.65 -3.41
N GLY A 195 -5.06 14.37 -3.90
CA GLY A 195 -4.07 13.59 -3.18
C GLY A 195 -4.16 12.08 -3.43
N ARG A 196 -3.01 11.39 -3.35
CA ARG A 196 -2.87 9.91 -3.34
C ARG A 196 -2.04 9.51 -2.14
N ALA A 197 -2.25 8.30 -1.62
CA ALA A 197 -1.59 7.86 -0.40
C ALA A 197 -0.68 6.65 -0.62
N SER A 198 0.49 6.65 0.05
CA SER A 198 1.13 5.45 0.56
C SER A 198 0.40 5.10 1.85
N GLY A 199 -0.72 4.34 1.71
CA GLY A 199 -1.83 4.38 2.65
C GLY A 199 -1.56 3.67 3.97
N ARG A 200 -1.01 2.45 3.94
CA ARG A 200 -1.04 1.53 5.08
C ARG A 200 0.31 1.42 5.83
N CYS A 201 0.26 0.77 6.99
CA CYS A 201 1.41 0.40 7.85
C CYS A 201 2.11 1.56 8.57
N GLY A 202 1.53 2.76 8.66
CA GLY A 202 2.06 3.83 9.49
C GLY A 202 3.35 4.49 9.01
N THR A 203 3.66 4.42 7.71
CA THR A 203 4.88 5.01 7.13
C THR A 203 4.98 6.53 7.36
N GLY A 204 3.82 7.20 7.48
CA GLY A 204 3.75 8.63 7.82
C GLY A 204 4.20 8.94 9.24
N ALA A 205 3.91 8.06 10.20
CA ALA A 205 4.40 8.23 11.56
C ALA A 205 5.93 8.06 11.64
N VAL A 206 6.51 7.13 10.83
CA VAL A 206 7.97 7.00 10.73
C VAL A 206 8.59 8.27 10.12
N MET A 207 7.99 8.85 9.09
CA MET A 207 8.46 10.12 8.53
C MET A 207 8.35 11.26 9.57
N GLY A 208 7.27 11.29 10.34
CA GLY A 208 7.03 12.26 11.41
C GLY A 208 8.02 12.14 12.58
N SER A 209 8.36 10.89 13.01
CA SER A 209 9.35 10.67 14.07
C SER A 209 10.75 11.18 13.69
N LYS A 210 11.03 11.26 12.38
CA LYS A 210 12.26 11.84 11.84
C LYS A 210 12.19 13.37 11.64
N LYS A 211 11.05 13.98 11.99
CA LYS A 211 10.72 15.40 11.74
C LYS A 211 10.86 15.83 10.28
N VAL A 212 10.57 14.93 9.34
CA VAL A 212 10.51 15.24 7.91
C VAL A 212 9.07 15.52 7.51
N LYS A 213 8.79 16.75 7.06
CA LYS A 213 7.45 17.14 6.59
C LYS A 213 7.12 16.55 5.23
N CYS A 214 8.06 16.63 4.29
CA CYS A 214 7.84 16.10 2.95
C CYS A 214 9.15 15.93 2.17
N LEU A 215 9.06 15.16 1.10
CA LEU A 215 9.99 15.14 -0.02
C LEU A 215 9.35 15.91 -1.18
N VAL A 216 10.11 16.78 -1.80
CA VAL A 216 9.71 17.58 -2.97
C VAL A 216 10.51 17.12 -4.17
N PHE A 217 9.85 16.73 -5.24
CA PHE A 217 10.50 16.27 -6.46
C PHE A 217 10.30 17.28 -7.58
N LEU A 218 11.44 17.76 -8.14
CA LEU A 218 11.49 18.66 -9.28
C LEU A 218 12.03 17.89 -10.49
N ALA A 219 11.09 17.31 -11.24
CA ALA A 219 11.37 16.41 -12.35
C ALA A 219 11.99 17.14 -13.56
N ASP A 220 13.01 16.53 -14.19
CA ASP A 220 13.57 16.92 -15.48
C ASP A 220 13.30 15.83 -16.54
N MET A 221 12.46 16.13 -17.53
CA MET A 221 12.10 15.18 -18.59
C MET A 221 13.30 14.74 -19.46
N LYS A 222 14.42 15.49 -19.47
CA LYS A 222 15.66 15.08 -20.15
C LYS A 222 16.29 13.83 -19.51
N ARG A 223 15.98 13.55 -18.24
CA ARG A 223 16.47 12.39 -17.48
C ARG A 223 15.62 11.14 -17.66
N LYS A 224 14.61 11.16 -18.53
CA LYS A 224 13.74 10.02 -18.76
C LYS A 224 14.56 8.77 -19.15
N PRO A 225 14.40 7.64 -18.41
CA PRO A 225 15.08 6.40 -18.73
C PRO A 225 14.74 5.92 -20.15
N LYS A 226 15.72 5.33 -20.84
CA LYS A 226 15.58 4.84 -22.21
C LYS A 226 15.68 3.31 -22.22
N PRO A 227 14.93 2.62 -23.10
CA PRO A 227 15.05 1.18 -23.25
C PRO A 227 16.38 0.76 -23.87
N ALA A 228 16.86 -0.42 -23.49
CA ALA A 228 18.05 -1.06 -24.07
C ALA A 228 17.78 -1.49 -25.52
N ASP A 229 16.68 -2.24 -25.73
CA ASP A 229 16.19 -2.61 -27.07
C ASP A 229 14.97 -1.75 -27.43
N LYS A 230 15.20 -0.74 -28.26
CA LYS A 230 14.15 0.21 -28.66
C LYS A 230 13.04 -0.43 -29.49
N GLU A 231 13.37 -1.33 -30.41
CA GLU A 231 12.39 -1.96 -31.32
C GLU A 231 11.60 -3.05 -30.60
N GLY A 232 12.25 -3.92 -29.82
CA GLY A 232 11.60 -4.91 -28.98
C GLY A 232 10.68 -4.25 -27.94
N PHE A 233 11.14 -3.21 -27.28
CA PHE A 233 10.35 -2.46 -26.32
C PHE A 233 9.12 -1.79 -26.95
N LYS A 234 9.24 -1.22 -28.15
CA LYS A 234 8.10 -0.63 -28.87
C LYS A 234 7.00 -1.66 -29.16
N LYS A 235 7.40 -2.89 -29.54
CA LYS A 235 6.46 -4.01 -29.76
C LYS A 235 5.80 -4.44 -28.45
N ALA A 236 6.59 -4.65 -27.40
CA ALA A 236 6.10 -5.01 -26.06
C ALA A 236 5.12 -3.97 -25.50
N LEU A 237 5.43 -2.69 -25.67
CA LEU A 237 4.58 -1.58 -25.25
C LEU A 237 3.24 -1.56 -26.00
N ALA A 238 3.26 -1.79 -27.32
CA ALA A 238 2.04 -1.83 -28.15
C ALA A 238 1.13 -3.01 -27.74
N ASP A 239 1.70 -4.19 -27.51
CA ASP A 239 0.97 -5.37 -27.04
C ASP A 239 0.34 -5.11 -25.66
N ALA A 240 1.11 -4.63 -24.69
CA ALA A 240 0.61 -4.31 -23.36
C ALA A 240 -0.54 -3.28 -23.39
N LEU A 241 -0.41 -2.22 -24.19
CA LEU A 241 -1.47 -1.21 -24.34
C LEU A 241 -2.73 -1.80 -24.98
N THR A 242 -2.60 -2.69 -25.96
CA THR A 242 -3.72 -3.38 -26.60
C THR A 242 -4.47 -4.24 -25.58
N LYS A 243 -3.75 -5.11 -24.84
CA LYS A 243 -4.34 -5.97 -23.81
C LYS A 243 -5.07 -5.16 -22.72
N ILE A 244 -4.47 -4.06 -22.23
CA ILE A 244 -5.11 -3.19 -21.24
C ILE A 244 -6.41 -2.57 -21.80
N LYS A 245 -6.41 -2.13 -23.05
CA LYS A 245 -7.57 -1.52 -23.71
C LYS A 245 -8.70 -2.51 -23.99
N GLU A 246 -8.37 -3.75 -24.29
CA GLU A 246 -9.34 -4.79 -24.62
C GLU A 246 -9.96 -5.44 -23.38
N SER A 247 -9.31 -5.38 -22.23
CA SER A 247 -9.80 -5.97 -20.97
C SER A 247 -11.14 -5.37 -20.51
N ASP A 248 -12.08 -6.22 -20.14
CA ASP A 248 -13.38 -5.81 -19.56
C ASP A 248 -13.25 -5.22 -18.14
N ILE A 249 -12.08 -5.37 -17.50
CA ILE A 249 -11.80 -4.81 -16.18
C ILE A 249 -11.08 -3.47 -16.30
N THR A 250 -10.04 -3.38 -17.14
CA THR A 250 -9.16 -2.20 -17.22
C THR A 250 -9.41 -1.31 -18.44
N GLY A 251 -10.20 -1.76 -19.42
CA GLY A 251 -10.40 -1.06 -20.68
C GLY A 251 -10.96 0.36 -20.51
N PRO A 252 -10.31 1.39 -21.10
CA PRO A 252 -10.73 2.78 -20.96
C PRO A 252 -12.17 3.01 -21.43
N GLY A 253 -13.01 3.61 -20.56
CA GLY A 253 -14.40 3.96 -20.86
C GLY A 253 -15.39 2.79 -20.88
N LYS A 254 -14.92 1.52 -20.82
CA LYS A 254 -15.78 0.33 -20.83
C LYS A 254 -15.59 -0.58 -19.63
N GLY A 255 -14.35 -0.79 -19.19
CA GLY A 255 -14.05 -1.65 -18.04
C GLY A 255 -14.58 -1.08 -16.72
N GLY A 256 -14.96 -1.97 -15.80
CA GLY A 256 -15.55 -1.59 -14.51
C GLY A 256 -14.70 -0.58 -13.73
N LEU A 257 -13.38 -0.75 -13.72
CA LEU A 257 -12.45 0.19 -13.07
C LEU A 257 -12.46 1.57 -13.73
N SER A 258 -12.62 1.66 -15.05
CA SER A 258 -12.68 2.94 -15.75
C SER A 258 -14.02 3.66 -15.50
N VAL A 259 -15.11 2.91 -15.50
CA VAL A 259 -16.48 3.45 -15.43
C VAL A 259 -16.87 3.85 -14.01
N TYR A 260 -16.56 3.01 -13.01
CA TYR A 260 -17.02 3.18 -11.61
C TYR A 260 -15.88 3.33 -10.61
N GLY A 261 -14.60 3.23 -11.05
CA GLY A 261 -13.47 3.12 -10.14
C GLY A 261 -13.46 1.79 -9.41
N THR A 262 -12.68 1.70 -8.34
CA THR A 262 -12.65 0.51 -7.49
C THR A 262 -13.97 0.26 -6.77
N GLY A 263 -14.81 1.28 -6.60
CA GLY A 263 -16.15 1.16 -6.00
C GLY A 263 -17.12 0.23 -6.74
N VAL A 264 -16.79 -0.21 -7.97
CA VAL A 264 -17.52 -1.25 -8.70
C VAL A 264 -17.65 -2.57 -7.91
N LEU A 265 -16.74 -2.81 -6.95
CA LEU A 265 -16.72 -4.03 -6.14
C LEU A 265 -17.79 -4.06 -5.02
N VAL A 266 -18.32 -2.92 -4.60
CA VAL A 266 -19.21 -2.83 -3.42
C VAL A 266 -20.39 -3.78 -3.56
N ASN A 267 -21.19 -3.64 -4.62
CA ASN A 267 -22.39 -4.46 -4.81
C ASN A 267 -22.02 -5.94 -5.01
N THR A 268 -21.01 -6.25 -5.81
CA THR A 268 -20.56 -7.62 -6.08
C THR A 268 -20.13 -8.36 -4.82
N ILE A 269 -19.31 -7.76 -3.97
CA ILE A 269 -18.80 -8.38 -2.74
C ILE A 269 -19.92 -8.47 -1.69
N ASN A 270 -20.82 -7.48 -1.65
CA ASN A 270 -21.99 -7.52 -0.78
C ASN A 270 -22.94 -8.69 -1.12
N GLU A 271 -23.22 -8.93 -2.40
CA GLU A 271 -24.05 -10.04 -2.88
C GLU A 271 -23.44 -11.42 -2.55
N LEU A 272 -22.11 -11.51 -2.52
CA LEU A 272 -21.39 -12.72 -2.11
C LEU A 272 -21.47 -12.99 -0.60
N ALA A 273 -22.04 -12.09 0.19
CA ALA A 273 -21.97 -12.11 1.66
C ALA A 273 -20.52 -12.15 2.17
N ALA A 274 -19.66 -11.36 1.51
CA ALA A 274 -18.25 -11.24 1.82
C ALA A 274 -17.84 -9.77 2.12
N PHE A 275 -18.81 -8.93 2.50
CA PHE A 275 -18.64 -7.50 2.75
C PHE A 275 -18.74 -7.21 4.26
N PRO A 276 -17.60 -7.17 5.00
CA PRO A 276 -17.62 -7.02 6.44
C PRO A 276 -18.39 -5.77 6.87
N THR A 277 -19.35 -5.93 7.77
CA THR A 277 -20.28 -4.87 8.17
C THR A 277 -20.31 -4.75 9.69
N ARG A 278 -20.32 -3.53 10.23
CA ARG A 278 -20.35 -3.23 11.67
C ARG A 278 -19.36 -4.09 12.46
N ASN A 279 -18.06 -3.84 12.21
CA ASN A 279 -16.95 -4.61 12.77
C ASN A 279 -16.97 -6.11 12.42
N ALA A 280 -17.38 -6.44 11.18
CA ALA A 280 -17.54 -7.81 10.68
C ALA A 280 -18.49 -8.69 11.50
N LYS A 281 -19.38 -8.12 12.31
CA LYS A 281 -20.52 -8.84 12.91
C LYS A 281 -21.46 -9.38 11.83
N GLU A 282 -21.58 -8.65 10.74
CA GLU A 282 -22.37 -9.00 9.56
C GLU A 282 -21.47 -9.05 8.33
N THR A 283 -21.94 -9.73 7.27
CA THR A 283 -21.20 -9.91 6.01
C THR A 283 -21.93 -9.34 4.79
N GLN A 284 -23.05 -8.68 5.03
CA GLN A 284 -23.82 -7.91 4.07
C GLN A 284 -24.26 -6.60 4.69
N PHE A 285 -24.25 -5.53 3.90
CA PHE A 285 -24.68 -4.20 4.31
C PHE A 285 -25.95 -3.84 3.54
N GLU A 286 -27.01 -3.50 4.25
CA GLU A 286 -28.32 -3.16 3.69
C GLU A 286 -28.25 -1.92 2.77
N ASP A 287 -27.39 -0.95 3.11
CA ASP A 287 -27.21 0.31 2.39
C ASP A 287 -26.03 0.27 1.39
N ALA A 288 -25.53 -0.91 1.02
CA ALA A 288 -24.35 -1.06 0.16
C ALA A 288 -24.47 -0.27 -1.16
N TYR A 289 -25.65 -0.29 -1.79
CA TYR A 289 -25.87 0.49 -3.02
C TYR A 289 -25.56 1.97 -2.83
N TYR A 290 -25.95 2.56 -1.69
CA TYR A 290 -25.78 4.01 -1.44
C TYR A 290 -24.32 4.44 -1.25
N ILE A 291 -23.41 3.49 -1.00
CA ILE A 291 -21.96 3.71 -0.93
C ILE A 291 -21.21 3.07 -2.12
N SER A 292 -21.92 2.62 -3.17
CA SER A 292 -21.32 1.95 -4.33
C SER A 292 -20.68 2.93 -5.31
N GLY A 293 -19.88 2.39 -6.22
CA GLY A 293 -19.29 3.15 -7.32
C GLY A 293 -20.34 3.69 -8.29
N GLU A 294 -21.46 2.96 -8.46
CA GLU A 294 -22.60 3.36 -9.27
C GLU A 294 -23.29 4.61 -8.69
N ASN A 295 -23.57 4.58 -7.39
CA ASN A 295 -24.19 5.72 -6.71
C ASN A 295 -23.23 6.92 -6.66
N LEU A 296 -21.95 6.71 -6.34
CA LEU A 296 -20.94 7.76 -6.36
C LEU A 296 -20.88 8.46 -7.72
N LYS A 297 -20.89 7.66 -8.82
CA LYS A 297 -20.90 8.20 -10.19
C LYS A 297 -22.16 9.02 -10.49
N GLY A 298 -23.32 8.56 -10.02
CA GLY A 298 -24.60 9.22 -10.24
C GLY A 298 -24.81 10.50 -9.44
N THR A 299 -24.08 10.69 -8.33
CA THR A 299 -24.34 11.76 -7.36
C THR A 299 -23.20 12.78 -7.25
N ILE A 300 -22.02 12.37 -6.80
CA ILE A 300 -20.93 13.29 -6.40
C ILE A 300 -19.69 13.27 -7.31
N LEU A 301 -19.63 12.40 -8.32
CA LEU A 301 -18.48 12.33 -9.23
C LEU A 301 -18.35 13.61 -10.05
N LYS A 302 -17.15 14.20 -10.05
CA LYS A 302 -16.83 15.39 -10.82
C LYS A 302 -15.99 15.08 -12.07
N LYS A 303 -14.92 14.26 -11.91
CA LYS A 303 -14.02 13.85 -13.00
C LYS A 303 -13.24 12.59 -12.64
N THR A 304 -12.61 12.01 -13.64
CA THR A 304 -11.82 10.77 -13.53
C THR A 304 -10.36 11.03 -13.94
N PRO A 305 -9.53 11.62 -13.05
CA PRO A 305 -8.13 11.87 -13.37
C PRO A 305 -7.34 10.57 -13.47
N THR A 306 -6.13 10.65 -14.06
CA THR A 306 -5.26 9.48 -14.26
C THR A 306 -3.95 9.60 -13.49
N CYS A 307 -3.31 8.47 -13.23
CA CYS A 307 -1.90 8.41 -12.86
C CYS A 307 -1.02 8.61 -14.10
N TYR A 308 0.29 8.81 -13.90
CA TYR A 308 1.25 8.96 -14.98
C TYR A 308 1.18 7.77 -15.95
N LYS A 309 1.04 8.06 -17.27
CA LYS A 309 0.95 7.05 -18.34
C LYS A 309 -0.05 5.91 -18.07
N CYS A 310 -1.15 6.17 -17.38
CA CYS A 310 -2.17 5.19 -17.08
C CYS A 310 -3.42 5.41 -17.95
N PRO A 311 -3.82 4.44 -18.80
CA PRO A 311 -5.03 4.58 -19.62
C PRO A 311 -6.32 4.22 -18.87
N VAL A 312 -6.26 3.54 -17.73
CA VAL A 312 -7.43 2.95 -17.03
C VAL A 312 -8.37 4.00 -16.45
N ALA A 313 -7.87 5.16 -15.97
CA ALA A 313 -8.66 6.24 -15.40
C ALA A 313 -9.56 5.81 -14.21
N CYS A 314 -9.05 4.96 -13.31
CA CYS A 314 -9.82 4.46 -12.17
C CYS A 314 -10.01 5.46 -11.03
N LYS A 315 -9.34 6.61 -11.04
CA LYS A 315 -9.44 7.63 -10.00
C LYS A 315 -10.77 8.39 -10.07
N ARG A 316 -11.23 8.87 -8.91
CA ARG A 316 -12.50 9.61 -8.77
C ARG A 316 -12.22 10.91 -8.04
N ASP A 317 -12.39 12.06 -8.71
CA ASP A 317 -12.53 13.35 -8.03
C ASP A 317 -14.00 13.59 -7.76
N VAL A 318 -14.34 13.91 -6.52
CA VAL A 318 -15.72 14.11 -6.06
C VAL A 318 -15.93 15.55 -5.57
N GLU A 319 -17.18 15.99 -5.64
CA GLU A 319 -17.61 17.28 -5.13
C GLU A 319 -19.00 17.16 -4.49
N VAL A 320 -19.05 17.38 -3.17
CA VAL A 320 -20.29 17.61 -2.44
C VAL A 320 -20.50 19.11 -2.35
N LYS A 321 -21.55 19.64 -3.00
CA LYS A 321 -21.74 21.08 -3.23
C LYS A 321 -22.38 21.80 -2.04
N GLU A 322 -23.23 21.11 -1.28
CA GLU A 322 -24.10 21.71 -0.26
C GLU A 322 -24.13 20.87 1.01
N GLY A 323 -24.69 21.41 2.08
CA GLY A 323 -24.87 20.73 3.36
C GLY A 323 -23.60 20.67 4.22
N LYS A 324 -23.69 19.96 5.34
CA LYS A 324 -22.61 19.85 6.35
C LYS A 324 -21.38 19.09 5.86
N PHE A 325 -21.53 18.25 4.83
CA PHE A 325 -20.45 17.48 4.22
C PHE A 325 -19.88 18.15 2.96
N LYS A 326 -20.12 19.44 2.75
CA LYS A 326 -19.59 20.17 1.60
C LYS A 326 -18.07 20.13 1.52
N HIS A 327 -17.53 19.55 0.43
CA HIS A 327 -16.09 19.45 0.18
C HIS A 327 -15.79 19.08 -1.28
N LYS A 328 -14.48 19.10 -1.61
CA LYS A 328 -13.92 18.55 -2.86
C LYS A 328 -12.70 17.70 -2.50
N SER A 329 -12.63 16.47 -3.02
CA SER A 329 -11.50 15.58 -2.78
C SER A 329 -11.30 14.58 -3.90
N GLU A 330 -10.21 13.83 -3.83
CA GLU A 330 -10.03 12.58 -4.57
C GLU A 330 -10.49 11.38 -3.72
N GLY A 331 -11.01 10.35 -4.35
CA GLY A 331 -11.62 9.19 -3.70
C GLY A 331 -13.09 9.46 -3.41
N PRO A 332 -13.73 8.58 -2.63
CA PRO A 332 -13.14 7.39 -1.99
C PRO A 332 -12.89 6.21 -2.96
N GLU A 333 -11.90 5.39 -2.65
CA GLU A 333 -11.66 4.08 -3.27
C GLU A 333 -12.56 3.02 -2.63
N TYR A 334 -12.68 1.81 -3.21
CA TYR A 334 -13.48 0.70 -2.68
C TYR A 334 -13.21 0.40 -1.21
N GLU A 335 -11.94 0.26 -0.85
CA GLU A 335 -11.55 0.00 0.55
C GLU A 335 -12.01 1.12 1.50
N THR A 336 -12.03 2.35 1.04
CA THR A 336 -12.50 3.50 1.82
C THR A 336 -14.03 3.57 1.86
N LEU A 337 -14.72 3.30 0.74
CA LEU A 337 -16.17 3.19 0.70
C LEU A 337 -16.68 2.14 1.69
N TRP A 338 -15.94 1.05 1.81
CA TRP A 338 -16.24 0.00 2.78
C TRP A 338 -15.89 0.40 4.22
N SER A 339 -14.64 0.80 4.47
CA SER A 339 -14.14 0.99 5.85
C SER A 339 -14.80 2.16 6.57
N LEU A 340 -15.02 3.27 5.85
CA LEU A 340 -15.74 4.46 6.35
C LEU A 340 -17.24 4.42 6.04
N GLY A 341 -17.72 3.31 5.48
CA GLY A 341 -19.11 3.02 5.19
C GLY A 341 -19.61 1.81 5.98
N ALA A 342 -19.70 0.66 5.33
CA ALA A 342 -20.28 -0.57 5.91
C ALA A 342 -19.62 -0.99 7.23
N MET A 343 -18.30 -0.91 7.33
CA MET A 343 -17.56 -1.33 8.54
C MET A 343 -17.97 -0.53 9.79
N ILE A 344 -18.39 0.71 9.63
CA ILE A 344 -18.91 1.59 10.69
C ILE A 344 -20.42 1.86 10.58
N GLY A 345 -21.14 1.12 9.70
CA GLY A 345 -22.59 1.21 9.53
C GLY A 345 -23.10 2.50 8.87
N LEU A 346 -22.27 3.20 8.08
CA LEU A 346 -22.59 4.49 7.46
C LEU A 346 -23.00 4.31 6.00
N GLY A 347 -24.29 4.49 5.68
CA GLY A 347 -24.90 4.29 4.36
C GLY A 347 -25.05 5.54 3.48
N HIS A 348 -24.21 6.57 3.64
CA HIS A 348 -24.28 7.82 2.89
C HIS A 348 -22.96 8.17 2.22
N VAL A 349 -22.91 8.15 0.88
CA VAL A 349 -21.68 8.39 0.13
C VAL A 349 -21.06 9.76 0.37
N GLU A 350 -21.85 10.80 0.57
CA GLU A 350 -21.36 12.15 0.87
C GLU A 350 -20.65 12.22 2.22
N ALA A 351 -21.17 11.54 3.23
CA ALA A 351 -20.55 11.44 4.55
C ALA A 351 -19.28 10.59 4.52
N VAL A 352 -19.29 9.45 3.82
CA VAL A 352 -18.10 8.61 3.59
C VAL A 352 -17.01 9.40 2.87
N ALA A 353 -17.38 10.15 1.82
CA ALA A 353 -16.45 10.99 1.07
C ALA A 353 -15.88 12.13 1.94
N TYR A 354 -16.67 12.67 2.87
CA TYR A 354 -16.21 13.69 3.81
C TYR A 354 -15.20 13.13 4.83
N LEU A 355 -15.44 11.94 5.39
CA LEU A 355 -14.47 11.28 6.27
C LEU A 355 -13.17 10.92 5.52
N ASN A 356 -13.27 10.49 4.25
CA ASN A 356 -12.12 10.31 3.38
C ASN A 356 -11.36 11.62 3.13
N TYR A 357 -12.08 12.73 2.93
CA TYR A 357 -11.48 14.05 2.78
C TYR A 357 -10.68 14.45 4.02
N LEU A 358 -11.22 14.24 5.23
CA LEU A 358 -10.49 14.46 6.48
C LEU A 358 -9.26 13.58 6.58
N ALA A 359 -9.39 12.27 6.29
CA ALA A 359 -8.26 11.35 6.30
C ALA A 359 -7.13 11.79 5.35
N ASN A 360 -7.45 12.24 4.15
CA ASN A 360 -6.49 12.76 3.18
C ASN A 360 -5.83 14.07 3.64
N LEU A 361 -6.59 15.01 4.21
CA LEU A 361 -6.06 16.27 4.73
C LEU A 361 -5.06 16.07 5.87
N TYR A 362 -5.36 15.14 6.76
CA TYR A 362 -4.55 14.93 7.96
C TYR A 362 -3.51 13.82 7.80
N GLY A 363 -3.62 13.00 6.75
CA GLY A 363 -2.66 11.95 6.43
C GLY A 363 -2.90 10.64 7.19
N LEU A 364 -4.08 10.01 7.04
CA LEU A 364 -4.47 8.77 7.70
C LEU A 364 -4.75 7.61 6.72
N ASP A 365 -4.42 6.39 7.13
CA ASP A 365 -4.90 5.13 6.51
C ASP A 365 -6.41 5.00 6.71
N THR A 366 -7.18 5.03 5.64
CA THR A 366 -8.65 4.94 5.72
C THR A 366 -9.14 3.56 6.12
N ILE A 367 -8.42 2.49 5.77
CA ILE A 367 -8.77 1.12 6.20
C ILE A 367 -8.61 0.99 7.71
N GLU A 368 -7.45 1.37 8.23
CA GLU A 368 -7.20 1.31 9.68
C GLU A 368 -8.13 2.25 10.44
N LEU A 369 -8.39 3.45 9.91
CA LEU A 369 -9.30 4.42 10.51
C LEU A 369 -10.70 3.83 10.70
N GLY A 370 -11.29 3.25 9.64
CA GLY A 370 -12.63 2.66 9.71
C GLY A 370 -12.70 1.50 10.71
N ASN A 371 -11.70 0.62 10.71
CA ASN A 371 -11.62 -0.48 11.68
C ASN A 371 -11.44 0.04 13.12
N THR A 372 -10.61 1.06 13.33
CA THR A 372 -10.40 1.68 14.65
C THR A 372 -11.71 2.30 15.17
N LEU A 373 -12.46 3.01 14.32
CA LEU A 373 -13.78 3.55 14.66
C LEU A 373 -14.81 2.45 14.92
N ALA A 374 -14.75 1.31 14.21
CA ALA A 374 -15.62 0.16 14.43
C ALA A 374 -15.33 -0.50 15.80
N VAL A 375 -14.04 -0.66 16.16
CA VAL A 375 -13.63 -1.12 17.50
C VAL A 375 -14.14 -0.17 18.58
N ALA A 376 -13.98 1.16 18.39
CA ALA A 376 -14.49 2.15 19.34
C ALA A 376 -16.03 2.07 19.49
N THR A 377 -16.76 1.86 18.39
CA THR A 377 -18.21 1.75 18.41
C THR A 377 -18.65 0.49 19.16
N GLU A 378 -18.03 -0.66 18.89
CA GLU A 378 -18.34 -1.91 19.61
C GLU A 378 -17.96 -1.82 21.09
N ALA A 379 -16.82 -1.22 21.43
CA ALA A 379 -16.43 -0.96 22.83
C ALA A 379 -17.41 -0.03 23.55
N SER A 380 -17.98 0.96 22.85
CA SER A 380 -19.03 1.83 23.37
C SER A 380 -20.33 1.04 23.65
N GLU A 381 -20.74 0.12 22.76
CA GLU A 381 -21.89 -0.78 23.00
C GLU A 381 -21.68 -1.68 24.22
N MET A 382 -20.42 -2.14 24.43
CA MET A 382 -20.03 -2.95 25.59
C MET A 382 -19.91 -2.13 26.89
N GLY A 383 -19.99 -0.81 26.83
CA GLY A 383 -19.82 0.09 27.98
C GLY A 383 -18.38 0.21 28.49
N LEU A 384 -17.40 -0.08 27.65
CA LEU A 384 -15.96 -0.06 28.01
C LEU A 384 -15.31 1.32 27.88
N ILE A 385 -15.98 2.25 27.22
CA ILE A 385 -15.57 3.66 27.07
C ILE A 385 -16.72 4.60 27.42
N GLU A 386 -16.40 5.82 27.82
CA GLU A 386 -17.41 6.81 28.23
C GLU A 386 -18.18 7.39 27.04
N GLU A 387 -17.50 7.51 25.89
CA GLU A 387 -18.11 8.01 24.66
C GLU A 387 -19.27 7.16 24.20
N LYS A 388 -20.40 7.82 23.91
CA LYS A 388 -21.58 7.18 23.29
C LYS A 388 -21.47 7.27 21.78
N ILE A 389 -21.09 6.18 21.16
CA ILE A 389 -20.91 6.04 19.72
C ILE A 389 -21.98 5.11 19.17
N ARG A 390 -22.64 5.50 18.09
CA ARG A 390 -23.64 4.68 17.38
C ARG A 390 -23.16 4.36 15.99
N TRP A 391 -23.50 3.17 15.51
CA TRP A 391 -23.25 2.80 14.12
C TRP A 391 -23.90 3.82 13.18
N GLY A 392 -23.14 4.32 12.17
CA GLY A 392 -23.62 5.29 11.19
C GLY A 392 -23.62 6.75 11.63
N ASP A 393 -23.13 7.08 12.83
CA ASP A 393 -23.08 8.47 13.32
C ASP A 393 -21.87 9.23 12.72
N ALA A 394 -22.08 9.78 11.53
CA ALA A 394 -21.04 10.50 10.79
C ALA A 394 -20.46 11.70 11.55
N ASP A 395 -21.27 12.43 12.34
CA ASP A 395 -20.81 13.60 13.08
C ASP A 395 -19.88 13.17 14.23
N LYS A 396 -20.25 12.11 14.96
CA LYS A 396 -19.41 11.54 16.02
C LYS A 396 -18.12 10.99 15.47
N TYR A 397 -18.16 10.31 14.33
CA TYR A 397 -16.95 9.81 13.67
C TYR A 397 -16.02 10.95 13.22
N ALA A 398 -16.55 12.04 12.67
CA ALA A 398 -15.73 13.21 12.32
C ALA A 398 -15.09 13.88 13.55
N GLU A 399 -15.80 13.93 14.68
CA GLU A 399 -15.26 14.38 15.97
C GLU A 399 -14.10 13.49 16.43
N LEU A 400 -14.30 12.15 16.44
CA LEU A 400 -13.30 11.19 16.86
C LEU A 400 -12.05 11.22 15.97
N VAL A 401 -12.23 11.38 14.64
CA VAL A 401 -11.12 11.57 13.70
C VAL A 401 -10.26 12.77 14.13
N ARG A 402 -10.86 13.90 14.47
CA ARG A 402 -10.12 15.06 14.95
C ARG A 402 -9.38 14.78 16.26
N LYS A 403 -10.07 14.18 17.24
CA LYS A 403 -9.49 13.84 18.54
C LYS A 403 -8.27 12.91 18.40
N LEU A 404 -8.36 11.86 17.58
CA LEU A 404 -7.25 10.93 17.39
C LEU A 404 -6.04 11.55 16.68
N ILE A 405 -6.26 12.48 15.73
CA ILE A 405 -5.17 13.15 15.01
C ILE A 405 -4.32 13.98 15.96
N TYR A 406 -4.96 14.69 16.88
CA TYR A 406 -4.28 15.57 17.83
C TYR A 406 -4.05 14.92 19.20
N ARG A 407 -4.43 13.63 19.37
CA ARG A 407 -4.36 12.88 20.63
C ARG A 407 -5.07 13.61 21.78
N GLU A 408 -6.18 14.29 21.44
CA GLU A 408 -7.00 15.02 22.41
C GLU A 408 -7.83 14.04 23.25
N GLU A 409 -7.84 14.25 24.55
CA GLU A 409 -8.53 13.43 25.52
C GLU A 409 -8.03 11.96 25.54
N GLU A 410 -8.48 11.16 26.49
CA GLU A 410 -8.09 9.75 26.60
C GLU A 410 -8.49 8.93 25.37
N ILE A 411 -9.67 9.20 24.81
CA ILE A 411 -10.17 8.50 23.63
C ILE A 411 -9.32 8.81 22.40
N GLY A 412 -8.91 10.07 22.21
CA GLY A 412 -8.06 10.44 21.07
C GLY A 412 -6.71 9.76 21.11
N ASP A 413 -6.06 9.72 22.30
CA ASP A 413 -4.79 9.02 22.48
C ASP A 413 -4.92 7.50 22.30
N LEU A 414 -6.00 6.91 22.84
CA LEU A 414 -6.31 5.50 22.68
C LEU A 414 -6.45 5.11 21.20
N LEU A 415 -7.26 5.84 20.45
CA LEU A 415 -7.55 5.53 19.04
C LEU A 415 -6.37 5.83 18.10
N ALA A 416 -5.47 6.76 18.47
CA ALA A 416 -4.26 7.05 17.69
C ALA A 416 -3.27 5.88 17.63
N GLU A 417 -3.37 4.91 18.54
CA GLU A 417 -2.56 3.68 18.55
C GLU A 417 -3.07 2.61 17.56
N GLY A 418 -4.29 2.77 16.99
CA GLY A 418 -4.93 1.84 16.07
C GLY A 418 -5.88 0.86 16.77
N GLY A 419 -6.78 0.24 15.98
CA GLY A 419 -7.88 -0.57 16.50
C GLY A 419 -7.43 -1.77 17.33
N ALA A 420 -6.36 -2.46 16.91
CA ALA A 420 -5.84 -3.62 17.65
C ALA A 420 -5.27 -3.23 19.01
N ALA A 421 -4.46 -2.18 19.07
CA ALA A 421 -3.88 -1.70 20.32
C ALA A 421 -4.96 -1.12 21.27
N ALA A 422 -5.98 -0.46 20.71
CA ALA A 422 -7.12 0.03 21.47
C ALA A 422 -7.90 -1.13 22.10
N ALA A 423 -8.22 -2.18 21.34
CA ALA A 423 -8.91 -3.36 21.84
C ALA A 423 -8.09 -4.10 22.93
N GLU A 424 -6.79 -4.26 22.73
CA GLU A 424 -5.88 -4.84 23.73
C GLU A 424 -5.89 -4.03 25.04
N LYS A 425 -5.79 -2.69 24.95
CA LYS A 425 -5.80 -1.79 26.13
C LYS A 425 -7.13 -1.82 26.90
N LEU A 426 -8.23 -2.03 26.18
CA LEU A 426 -9.58 -2.18 26.76
C LEU A 426 -9.84 -3.59 27.31
N GLY A 427 -8.94 -4.56 27.13
CA GLY A 427 -9.06 -5.93 27.61
C GLY A 427 -9.97 -6.82 26.76
N VAL A 428 -10.26 -6.42 25.53
CA VAL A 428 -11.14 -7.13 24.58
C VAL A 428 -10.48 -7.31 23.20
N PRO A 429 -9.27 -7.93 23.12
CA PRO A 429 -8.52 -8.05 21.87
C PRO A 429 -9.30 -8.79 20.77
N GLU A 430 -10.29 -9.61 21.12
CA GLU A 430 -11.13 -10.38 20.21
C GLU A 430 -12.04 -9.53 19.31
N ILE A 431 -12.34 -8.28 19.68
CA ILE A 431 -13.11 -7.38 18.80
C ILE A 431 -12.26 -6.71 17.71
N SER A 432 -10.94 -6.88 17.75
CA SER A 432 -10.07 -6.39 16.69
C SER A 432 -10.08 -7.32 15.48
N MET A 433 -10.58 -6.84 14.36
CA MET A 433 -10.54 -7.56 13.08
C MET A 433 -9.19 -7.29 12.40
N SER A 434 -8.12 -7.92 12.90
CA SER A 434 -6.75 -7.69 12.42
C SER A 434 -5.89 -8.97 12.42
N VAL A 435 -4.82 -8.96 11.62
CA VAL A 435 -3.73 -9.95 11.66
C VAL A 435 -2.42 -9.19 11.81
N LYS A 436 -1.55 -9.62 12.73
CA LYS A 436 -0.32 -8.88 13.07
C LYS A 436 -0.61 -7.39 13.33
N LYS A 437 -1.72 -7.08 13.98
CA LYS A 437 -2.21 -5.73 14.29
C LYS A 437 -2.56 -4.84 13.08
N LEU A 438 -2.51 -5.34 11.86
CA LEU A 438 -3.02 -4.64 10.69
C LEU A 438 -4.47 -5.05 10.44
N SER A 439 -5.37 -4.09 10.40
CA SER A 439 -6.80 -4.34 10.20
C SER A 439 -7.11 -4.99 8.86
N ILE A 440 -8.13 -5.89 8.84
CA ILE A 440 -8.57 -6.57 7.61
C ILE A 440 -9.06 -5.55 6.57
N PRO A 441 -8.90 -5.84 5.28
CA PRO A 441 -9.58 -5.15 4.19
C PRO A 441 -11.00 -5.66 3.94
N ALA A 442 -11.63 -5.15 2.88
CA ALA A 442 -13.04 -5.28 2.53
C ALA A 442 -13.48 -6.65 1.96
N TYR A 443 -12.88 -7.74 2.41
CA TYR A 443 -13.17 -9.09 1.91
C TYR A 443 -13.27 -10.07 3.08
N ASP A 444 -14.48 -10.49 3.41
CA ASP A 444 -14.71 -11.40 4.54
C ASP A 444 -14.33 -12.84 4.16
N PRO A 445 -13.42 -13.49 4.92
CA PRO A 445 -13.00 -14.86 4.64
C PRO A 445 -14.12 -15.89 4.69
N ARG A 446 -15.23 -15.60 5.39
CA ARG A 446 -16.41 -16.49 5.43
C ARG A 446 -17.04 -16.66 4.06
N GLY A 447 -17.00 -15.62 3.21
CA GLY A 447 -17.49 -15.64 1.82
C GLY A 447 -16.42 -15.81 0.75
N LEU A 448 -15.13 -15.64 1.09
CA LEU A 448 -13.98 -15.70 0.18
C LEU A 448 -12.82 -16.42 0.86
N LYS A 449 -12.83 -17.77 0.78
CA LYS A 449 -11.96 -18.63 1.60
C LYS A 449 -10.45 -18.38 1.38
N GLY A 450 -10.02 -18.07 0.15
CA GLY A 450 -8.62 -17.75 -0.15
C GLY A 450 -8.12 -16.47 0.52
N MET A 451 -9.03 -15.55 0.88
CA MET A 451 -8.64 -14.33 1.59
C MET A 451 -8.20 -14.59 3.02
N GLY A 452 -8.71 -15.64 3.68
CA GLY A 452 -8.25 -16.02 5.02
C GLY A 452 -6.76 -16.37 5.02
N LEU A 453 -6.33 -17.25 4.11
CA LEU A 453 -4.89 -17.58 3.96
C LEU A 453 -4.07 -16.34 3.57
N THR A 454 -4.56 -15.54 2.60
CA THR A 454 -3.92 -14.28 2.19
C THR A 454 -3.65 -13.34 3.37
N TYR A 455 -4.61 -13.18 4.29
CA TYR A 455 -4.45 -12.31 5.45
C TYR A 455 -3.47 -12.87 6.47
N ALA A 456 -3.57 -14.16 6.77
CA ALA A 456 -2.74 -14.82 7.76
C ALA A 456 -1.26 -14.80 7.37
N THR A 457 -0.93 -15.15 6.12
CA THR A 457 0.45 -15.30 5.65
C THR A 457 1.13 -13.99 5.21
N SER A 458 0.35 -12.93 4.99
CA SER A 458 0.89 -11.63 4.55
C SER A 458 1.97 -11.10 5.49
N ASN A 459 3.11 -10.71 4.91
CA ASN A 459 4.29 -10.25 5.65
C ASN A 459 4.08 -8.92 6.40
N ARG A 460 3.12 -8.10 5.99
CA ARG A 460 2.84 -6.81 6.65
C ARG A 460 1.60 -6.82 7.55
N GLY A 461 0.95 -7.96 7.73
CA GLY A 461 -0.33 -8.12 8.42
C GLY A 461 -1.49 -8.23 7.43
N ALA A 462 -2.75 -8.19 7.91
CA ALA A 462 -3.92 -8.38 7.04
C ALA A 462 -3.91 -7.42 5.85
N CYS A 463 -3.61 -7.96 4.68
CA CYS A 463 -3.50 -7.19 3.45
C CYS A 463 -4.04 -7.94 2.25
N HIS A 464 -4.93 -7.31 1.49
CA HIS A 464 -5.48 -7.87 0.26
C HIS A 464 -4.53 -7.79 -0.94
N LEU A 465 -3.50 -6.94 -0.91
CA LEU A 465 -2.62 -6.67 -2.05
C LEU A 465 -1.31 -7.45 -2.04
N ARG A 466 -1.18 -8.45 -1.13
CA ARG A 466 0.00 -9.33 -1.13
C ARG A 466 -0.22 -10.57 -1.99
N ALA A 467 -1.46 -11.10 -1.97
CA ALA A 467 -1.90 -12.23 -2.79
C ALA A 467 -3.41 -12.11 -3.07
N TYR A 468 -3.86 -11.17 -3.82
CA TYR A 468 -5.26 -10.82 -4.03
C TYR A 468 -6.11 -12.01 -4.54
N ALA A 469 -6.37 -13.01 -3.66
CA ALA A 469 -7.10 -14.24 -4.00
C ALA A 469 -8.50 -13.97 -4.57
N VAL A 470 -9.10 -12.83 -4.24
CA VAL A 470 -10.35 -12.33 -4.85
C VAL A 470 -10.27 -12.32 -6.38
N SER A 471 -9.11 -12.05 -6.97
CA SER A 471 -8.95 -12.06 -8.42
C SER A 471 -9.25 -13.44 -9.03
N SER A 472 -8.86 -14.51 -8.36
CA SER A 472 -9.17 -15.89 -8.74
C SER A 472 -10.63 -16.26 -8.42
N GLU A 473 -11.09 -15.92 -7.21
CA GLU A 473 -12.40 -16.31 -6.70
C GLU A 473 -13.55 -15.59 -7.39
N VAL A 474 -13.38 -14.31 -7.73
CA VAL A 474 -14.42 -13.47 -8.33
C VAL A 474 -14.21 -13.30 -9.84
N PHE A 475 -13.00 -12.98 -10.27
CA PHE A 475 -12.71 -12.58 -11.64
C PHE A 475 -12.05 -13.67 -12.50
N GLY A 476 -11.63 -14.81 -11.92
CA GLY A 476 -10.99 -15.90 -12.63
C GLY A 476 -9.56 -15.58 -13.11
N VAL A 477 -8.83 -14.74 -12.41
CA VAL A 477 -7.46 -14.32 -12.73
C VAL A 477 -6.50 -14.72 -11.59
N PRO A 478 -5.45 -15.50 -11.86
CA PRO A 478 -5.01 -16.06 -13.15
C PRO A 478 -5.89 -17.20 -13.67
N TYR A 479 -6.65 -17.88 -12.81
CA TYR A 479 -7.63 -18.91 -13.13
C TYR A 479 -8.77 -18.89 -12.10
N LYS A 480 -9.93 -19.43 -12.48
CA LYS A 480 -11.13 -19.43 -11.63
C LYS A 480 -11.03 -20.49 -10.53
N THR A 481 -11.35 -20.10 -9.29
CA THR A 481 -11.56 -21.00 -8.14
C THR A 481 -12.92 -20.73 -7.50
N ASP A 482 -13.49 -21.74 -6.83
CA ASP A 482 -14.73 -21.57 -6.08
C ASP A 482 -14.46 -20.74 -4.81
N PRO A 483 -15.16 -19.62 -4.58
CA PRO A 483 -14.96 -18.77 -3.41
C PRO A 483 -15.20 -19.47 -2.06
N LEU A 484 -16.03 -20.53 -2.03
CA LEU A 484 -16.38 -21.26 -0.81
C LEU A 484 -15.59 -22.55 -0.60
N SER A 485 -14.77 -22.99 -1.59
CA SER A 485 -13.88 -24.14 -1.43
C SER A 485 -12.52 -23.71 -0.86
N TYR A 486 -11.89 -24.61 -0.11
CA TYR A 486 -10.48 -24.49 0.34
C TYR A 486 -9.50 -25.09 -0.66
N ASP A 487 -9.99 -25.91 -1.59
CA ASP A 487 -9.13 -26.62 -2.55
C ASP A 487 -8.41 -25.66 -3.51
N GLY A 488 -7.10 -25.88 -3.70
CA GLY A 488 -6.27 -25.10 -4.61
C GLY A 488 -5.97 -23.66 -4.15
N LYS A 489 -6.41 -23.25 -2.95
CA LYS A 489 -6.21 -21.88 -2.47
C LYS A 489 -4.75 -21.57 -2.18
N VAL A 490 -3.99 -22.56 -1.69
CA VAL A 490 -2.56 -22.39 -1.41
C VAL A 490 -1.79 -22.07 -2.69
N ASP A 491 -2.07 -22.79 -3.78
CA ASP A 491 -1.41 -22.54 -5.07
C ASP A 491 -1.75 -21.16 -5.64
N VAL A 492 -3.02 -20.74 -5.54
CA VAL A 492 -3.43 -19.39 -5.93
C VAL A 492 -2.69 -18.32 -5.14
N VAL A 493 -2.64 -18.46 -3.82
CA VAL A 493 -2.00 -17.48 -2.93
C VAL A 493 -0.51 -17.38 -3.25
N ILE A 494 0.22 -18.48 -3.32
CA ILE A 494 1.66 -18.50 -3.64
C ILE A 494 1.95 -17.92 -5.03
N THR A 495 1.15 -18.29 -6.03
CA THR A 495 1.30 -17.75 -7.40
C THR A 495 1.15 -16.22 -7.41
N LEU A 496 0.16 -15.70 -6.70
CA LEU A 496 -0.10 -14.27 -6.63
C LEU A 496 0.94 -13.53 -5.77
N GLU A 497 1.43 -14.13 -4.69
CA GLU A 497 2.51 -13.57 -3.85
C GLU A 497 3.77 -13.33 -4.67
N ARG A 498 4.21 -14.34 -5.43
CA ARG A 498 5.39 -14.26 -6.31
C ARG A 498 5.22 -13.22 -7.41
N LEU A 499 4.11 -13.30 -8.13
CA LEU A 499 3.80 -12.33 -9.19
C LEU A 499 3.75 -10.90 -8.64
N PHE A 500 3.07 -10.69 -7.52
CA PHE A 500 2.90 -9.35 -6.95
C PHE A 500 4.19 -8.81 -6.33
N ALA A 501 5.05 -9.68 -5.77
CA ALA A 501 6.36 -9.27 -5.29
C ALA A 501 7.23 -8.73 -6.45
N PHE A 502 7.18 -9.39 -7.60
CA PHE A 502 7.88 -8.94 -8.81
C PHE A 502 7.29 -7.63 -9.36
N VAL A 503 5.96 -7.57 -9.58
CA VAL A 503 5.25 -6.41 -10.14
C VAL A 503 5.41 -5.16 -9.25
N ASP A 504 5.34 -5.31 -7.93
CA ASP A 504 5.58 -4.23 -6.97
C ASP A 504 7.04 -3.73 -7.00
N SER A 505 7.98 -4.62 -7.28
CA SER A 505 9.41 -4.25 -7.40
C SER A 505 9.72 -3.53 -8.71
N LEU A 506 8.92 -3.75 -9.76
CA LEU A 506 8.89 -2.92 -10.97
C LEU A 506 8.21 -1.56 -10.75
N ASN A 507 7.52 -1.37 -9.62
CA ASN A 507 6.65 -0.23 -9.33
C ASN A 507 5.50 -0.02 -10.34
N LEU A 508 4.97 -1.13 -10.84
CA LEU A 508 3.75 -1.16 -11.66
C LEU A 508 2.50 -1.18 -10.77
N CYS A 509 1.41 -0.67 -11.30
CA CYS A 509 0.10 -0.77 -10.65
C CYS A 509 -0.44 -2.21 -10.75
N LYS A 510 -0.91 -2.78 -9.63
CA LYS A 510 -1.47 -4.14 -9.61
C LYS A 510 -2.65 -4.36 -10.57
N PHE A 511 -3.41 -3.32 -10.89
CA PHE A 511 -4.48 -3.46 -11.88
C PHE A 511 -4.00 -3.86 -13.28
N SER A 512 -2.70 -3.76 -13.56
CA SER A 512 -2.12 -4.32 -14.78
C SER A 512 -2.26 -5.84 -14.86
N THR A 513 -2.30 -6.55 -13.73
CA THR A 513 -2.43 -8.02 -13.68
C THR A 513 -3.80 -8.55 -14.12
N PHE A 514 -4.80 -7.67 -14.26
CA PHE A 514 -6.08 -8.02 -14.89
C PHE A 514 -6.05 -7.99 -16.42
N ALA A 515 -4.93 -7.61 -17.01
CA ALA A 515 -4.78 -7.55 -18.47
C ALA A 515 -3.46 -8.15 -18.97
N LEU A 516 -2.41 -8.13 -18.17
CA LEU A 516 -1.08 -8.57 -18.55
C LEU A 516 -0.72 -9.92 -17.92
N SER A 517 -0.13 -10.81 -18.70
CA SER A 517 0.43 -12.09 -18.28
C SER A 517 1.86 -11.93 -17.74
N LYS A 518 2.42 -12.99 -17.14
CA LYS A 518 3.85 -13.07 -16.75
C LYS A 518 4.78 -12.79 -17.92
N GLU A 519 4.50 -13.37 -19.09
CA GLU A 519 5.24 -13.11 -20.32
C GLU A 519 5.33 -11.61 -20.65
N ASN A 520 4.22 -10.88 -20.52
CA ASN A 520 4.23 -9.44 -20.78
C ASN A 520 5.20 -8.68 -19.83
N TYR A 521 5.23 -9.03 -18.55
CA TYR A 521 6.18 -8.42 -17.61
C TYR A 521 7.61 -8.77 -17.92
N VAL A 522 7.89 -10.04 -18.27
CA VAL A 522 9.22 -10.52 -18.69
C VAL A 522 9.70 -9.73 -19.90
N VAL A 523 8.88 -9.64 -20.97
CA VAL A 523 9.27 -8.95 -22.21
C VAL A 523 9.45 -7.45 -21.98
N LEU A 524 8.56 -6.80 -21.23
CA LEU A 524 8.69 -5.36 -20.89
C LEU A 524 9.95 -5.09 -20.08
N TYR A 525 10.26 -5.93 -19.08
CA TYR A 525 11.47 -5.79 -18.27
C TYR A 525 12.73 -6.01 -19.10
N SER A 526 12.82 -7.14 -19.82
CA SER A 526 14.02 -7.51 -20.57
C SER A 526 14.34 -6.51 -21.69
N THR A 527 13.34 -6.10 -22.47
CA THR A 527 13.57 -5.13 -23.55
C THR A 527 13.91 -3.73 -23.02
N PHE A 528 13.41 -3.38 -21.83
CA PHE A 528 13.70 -2.07 -21.25
C PHE A 528 15.07 -2.03 -20.56
N THR A 529 15.39 -3.04 -19.77
CA THR A 529 16.62 -3.07 -18.96
C THR A 529 17.84 -3.64 -19.71
N GLY A 530 17.62 -4.49 -20.73
CA GLY A 530 18.65 -5.27 -21.38
C GLY A 530 19.03 -6.55 -20.62
N VAL A 531 18.33 -6.85 -19.52
CA VAL A 531 18.52 -8.07 -18.73
C VAL A 531 17.50 -9.12 -19.19
N GLU A 532 17.97 -10.19 -19.79
CA GLU A 532 17.12 -11.31 -20.19
C GLU A 532 16.69 -12.12 -18.96
N ILE A 533 15.39 -12.33 -18.79
CA ILE A 533 14.79 -13.20 -17.79
C ILE A 533 13.71 -14.07 -18.44
N THR A 534 13.38 -15.18 -17.77
CA THR A 534 12.27 -16.07 -18.12
C THR A 534 11.11 -15.91 -17.14
N GLU A 535 9.98 -16.59 -17.37
CA GLU A 535 8.88 -16.66 -16.41
C GLU A 535 9.30 -17.38 -15.12
N ASP A 536 10.17 -18.40 -15.22
CA ASP A 536 10.72 -19.11 -14.06
C ASP A 536 11.64 -18.20 -13.23
N ASP A 537 12.41 -17.32 -13.88
CA ASP A 537 13.21 -16.31 -13.18
C ASP A 537 12.31 -15.31 -12.46
N LEU A 538 11.20 -14.88 -13.08
CA LEU A 538 10.21 -14.01 -12.45
C LEU A 538 9.65 -14.65 -11.17
N GLU A 539 9.27 -15.93 -11.22
CA GLU A 539 8.79 -16.69 -10.06
C GLU A 539 9.85 -16.76 -8.95
N LYS A 540 11.09 -17.09 -9.30
CA LYS A 540 12.21 -17.17 -8.35
C LYS A 540 12.55 -15.83 -7.72
N ILE A 541 12.52 -14.76 -8.49
CA ILE A 541 12.73 -13.39 -7.99
C ILE A 541 11.58 -13.02 -7.04
N GLY A 542 10.34 -13.32 -7.42
CA GLY A 542 9.17 -13.09 -6.58
C GLY A 542 9.25 -13.84 -5.25
N GLU A 543 9.61 -15.13 -5.28
CA GLU A 543 9.82 -15.95 -4.10
C GLU A 543 10.92 -15.37 -3.19
N ARG A 544 12.05 -14.95 -3.76
CA ARG A 544 13.15 -14.33 -3.02
C ARG A 544 12.70 -13.07 -2.29
N ILE A 545 11.98 -12.19 -2.98
CA ILE A 545 11.48 -10.93 -2.41
C ILE A 545 10.48 -11.22 -1.29
N TRP A 546 9.57 -12.15 -1.49
CA TRP A 546 8.61 -12.58 -0.48
C TRP A 546 9.29 -13.16 0.76
N THR A 547 10.22 -14.07 0.55
CA THR A 547 10.94 -14.78 1.61
C THR A 547 11.84 -13.85 2.42
N GLN A 548 12.51 -12.85 1.79
CA GLN A 548 13.30 -11.87 2.54
C GLN A 548 12.44 -11.02 3.51
N GLU A 549 11.20 -10.68 3.14
CA GLU A 549 10.29 -9.93 4.00
C GLU A 549 9.83 -10.77 5.20
N ARG A 550 9.51 -12.05 4.95
CA ARG A 550 9.20 -12.98 6.02
C ARG A 550 10.41 -13.22 6.92
N TYR A 551 11.62 -13.29 6.36
CA TYR A 551 12.87 -13.38 7.13
C TYR A 551 13.08 -12.15 8.03
N PHE A 552 12.80 -10.95 7.52
CA PHE A 552 12.81 -9.74 8.36
C PHE A 552 11.86 -9.88 9.55
N ASN A 553 10.65 -10.37 9.33
CA ASN A 553 9.69 -10.61 10.40
C ASN A 553 10.17 -11.68 11.39
N GLN A 554 10.75 -12.79 10.90
CA GLN A 554 11.34 -13.83 11.75
C GLN A 554 12.42 -13.26 12.68
N LEU A 555 13.30 -12.38 12.18
CA LEU A 555 14.32 -11.68 12.98
C LEU A 555 13.71 -10.76 14.07
N HIS A 556 12.41 -10.46 13.97
CA HIS A 556 11.64 -9.71 14.96
C HIS A 556 10.66 -10.58 15.77
N GLY A 557 10.82 -11.92 15.72
CA GLY A 557 10.09 -12.87 16.55
C GLY A 557 8.71 -13.28 16.01
N PHE A 558 8.37 -12.93 14.76
CA PHE A 558 7.17 -13.43 14.10
C PHE A 558 7.36 -14.89 13.63
N SER A 559 6.29 -15.66 13.73
CA SER A 559 6.26 -17.07 13.33
C SER A 559 4.80 -17.50 13.03
N ARG A 560 4.51 -18.80 12.93
CA ARG A 560 3.14 -19.33 12.74
C ARG A 560 2.13 -18.79 13.78
N LYS A 561 2.56 -18.54 15.03
CA LYS A 561 1.68 -17.98 16.07
C LYS A 561 1.04 -16.64 15.70
N ASP A 562 1.64 -15.93 14.73
CA ASP A 562 1.19 -14.63 14.24
C ASP A 562 0.40 -14.75 12.92
N ASP A 563 0.44 -15.93 12.28
CA ASP A 563 -0.31 -16.25 11.06
C ASP A 563 -1.73 -16.77 11.43
N VAL A 564 -2.50 -15.94 12.11
CA VAL A 564 -3.80 -16.29 12.69
C VAL A 564 -4.89 -15.36 12.17
N LEU A 565 -6.14 -15.82 12.23
CA LEU A 565 -7.33 -15.02 11.90
C LEU A 565 -8.13 -14.66 13.16
N PRO A 566 -8.88 -13.54 13.16
CA PRO A 566 -9.83 -13.22 14.21
C PRO A 566 -10.80 -14.35 14.48
N LYS A 567 -11.09 -14.63 15.78
CA LYS A 567 -11.98 -15.71 16.22
C LYS A 567 -13.38 -15.62 15.60
N ARG A 568 -13.87 -14.38 15.40
CA ARG A 568 -15.18 -14.09 14.82
C ARG A 568 -15.42 -14.84 13.50
N PHE A 569 -14.41 -15.00 12.65
CA PHE A 569 -14.55 -15.70 11.37
C PHE A 569 -14.79 -17.21 11.52
N PHE A 570 -14.31 -17.82 12.61
CA PHE A 570 -14.48 -19.24 12.91
C PHE A 570 -15.75 -19.54 13.70
N GLU A 571 -16.27 -18.58 14.45
CA GLU A 571 -17.32 -18.78 15.47
C GLU A 571 -18.66 -18.18 15.06
N GLU A 572 -18.67 -17.09 14.28
CA GLU A 572 -19.89 -16.40 13.89
C GLU A 572 -20.20 -16.65 12.40
N PRO A 573 -21.43 -17.07 12.03
CA PRO A 573 -21.75 -17.34 10.64
C PRO A 573 -21.93 -16.07 9.81
N SER A 574 -21.65 -16.17 8.51
CA SER A 574 -21.99 -15.16 7.51
C SER A 574 -23.51 -15.08 7.29
N ALA A 575 -23.97 -14.08 6.53
CA ALA A 575 -25.38 -13.96 6.12
C ALA A 575 -25.90 -15.19 5.32
N LYS A 576 -24.99 -16.01 4.77
CA LYS A 576 -25.31 -17.29 4.09
C LYS A 576 -25.08 -18.52 4.96
N GLY A 577 -24.82 -18.35 6.25
CA GLY A 577 -24.61 -19.45 7.20
C GLY A 577 -23.18 -20.03 7.20
N GLU A 578 -22.26 -19.46 6.43
CA GLU A 578 -20.86 -19.92 6.32
C GLU A 578 -20.02 -19.46 7.51
N VAL A 579 -19.20 -20.34 8.06
CA VAL A 579 -18.08 -20.04 8.95
C VAL A 579 -16.77 -20.40 8.25
N TYR A 580 -15.66 -19.85 8.74
CA TYR A 580 -14.34 -20.26 8.28
C TYR A 580 -13.93 -21.53 9.03
N ASP A 581 -13.65 -22.62 8.31
CA ASP A 581 -13.29 -23.90 8.93
C ASP A 581 -11.86 -23.87 9.50
N ARG A 582 -11.73 -24.11 10.81
CA ARG A 582 -10.43 -24.03 11.49
C ARG A 582 -9.48 -25.14 11.06
N ASP A 583 -9.98 -26.38 10.90
CA ASP A 583 -9.13 -27.50 10.50
C ASP A 583 -8.67 -27.36 9.05
N ALA A 584 -9.53 -26.85 8.18
CA ALA A 584 -9.14 -26.52 6.80
C ALA A 584 -8.09 -25.40 6.76
N PHE A 585 -8.22 -24.39 7.62
CA PHE A 585 -7.23 -23.31 7.74
C PHE A 585 -5.85 -23.84 8.17
N GLU A 586 -5.79 -24.67 9.20
CA GLU A 586 -4.53 -25.25 9.67
C GLU A 586 -3.88 -26.13 8.58
N ARG A 587 -4.67 -26.95 7.86
CA ARG A 587 -4.15 -27.73 6.72
C ARG A 587 -3.59 -26.84 5.60
N MET A 588 -4.26 -25.74 5.29
CA MET A 588 -3.72 -24.78 4.28
C MET A 588 -2.43 -24.13 4.75
N LEU A 589 -2.27 -23.80 6.03
CA LEU A 589 -1.03 -23.27 6.58
C LEU A 589 0.10 -24.30 6.50
N ASP A 590 -0.17 -25.57 6.83
CA ASP A 590 0.83 -26.65 6.71
C ASP A 590 1.29 -26.80 5.26
N GLU A 591 0.37 -26.89 4.31
CA GLU A 591 0.66 -26.97 2.87
C GLU A 591 1.42 -25.73 2.37
N TYR A 592 1.05 -24.55 2.84
CA TYR A 592 1.70 -23.28 2.49
C TYR A 592 3.17 -23.27 2.92
N TYR A 593 3.46 -23.68 4.17
CA TYR A 593 4.85 -23.75 4.66
C TYR A 593 5.66 -24.81 3.94
N GLU A 594 5.07 -25.97 3.67
CA GLU A 594 5.74 -27.05 2.90
C GLU A 594 6.13 -26.56 1.51
N LYS A 595 5.21 -25.93 0.77
CA LYS A 595 5.47 -25.44 -0.60
C LYS A 595 6.50 -24.31 -0.66
N HIS A 596 6.63 -23.51 0.41
CA HIS A 596 7.69 -22.50 0.54
C HIS A 596 9.00 -23.05 1.11
N LYS A 597 9.07 -24.33 1.48
CA LYS A 597 10.19 -24.94 2.20
C LYS A 597 10.49 -24.24 3.54
N TYR A 598 9.43 -23.83 4.24
CA TYR A 598 9.52 -23.30 5.60
C TYR A 598 9.34 -24.39 6.64
N ASN A 599 9.80 -24.18 7.86
CA ASN A 599 9.53 -25.06 8.98
C ASN A 599 8.04 -25.07 9.36
N SER A 600 7.57 -26.07 10.08
CA SER A 600 6.18 -26.18 10.53
C SER A 600 5.72 -25.04 11.45
N ASP A 601 6.67 -24.36 12.13
CA ASP A 601 6.44 -23.16 12.93
C ASP A 601 6.44 -21.86 12.10
N GLY A 602 6.52 -21.97 10.76
CA GLY A 602 6.52 -20.86 9.82
C GLY A 602 7.83 -20.08 9.75
N THR A 603 8.89 -20.54 10.41
CA THR A 603 10.24 -19.97 10.26
C THR A 603 10.93 -20.48 9.00
N ILE A 604 11.93 -19.76 8.52
CA ILE A 604 12.65 -20.10 7.29
C ILE A 604 13.96 -20.76 7.64
N PRO A 605 14.25 -21.98 7.14
CA PRO A 605 15.55 -22.62 7.30
C PRO A 605 16.68 -21.80 6.63
N GLU A 606 17.88 -21.85 7.20
CA GLU A 606 19.05 -21.16 6.63
C GLU A 606 19.38 -21.66 5.22
N GLU A 607 19.17 -22.95 4.95
CA GLU A 607 19.34 -23.55 3.62
C GLU A 607 18.47 -22.88 2.57
N THR A 608 17.17 -22.67 2.87
CA THR A 608 16.23 -21.97 1.98
C THR A 608 16.67 -20.53 1.73
N LEU A 609 17.15 -19.82 2.77
CA LEU A 609 17.67 -18.45 2.60
C LEU A 609 18.90 -18.41 1.69
N ARG A 610 19.81 -19.39 1.79
CA ARG A 610 21.00 -19.52 0.93
C ARG A 610 20.64 -19.90 -0.50
N GLU A 611 19.73 -20.86 -0.70
CA GLU A 611 19.22 -21.23 -2.05
C GLU A 611 18.62 -20.02 -2.79
N LEU A 612 17.93 -19.16 -2.07
CA LEU A 612 17.35 -17.94 -2.62
C LEU A 612 18.34 -16.77 -2.71
N GLY A 613 19.57 -16.90 -2.19
CA GLY A 613 20.58 -15.84 -2.21
C GLY A 613 20.20 -14.62 -1.34
N ILE A 614 19.51 -14.87 -0.23
CA ILE A 614 19.15 -13.86 0.80
C ILE A 614 20.30 -13.74 1.82
N LEU A 615 20.93 -14.89 2.16
CA LEU A 615 22.15 -14.99 2.98
C LEU A 615 23.34 -15.32 2.12
#